data_c958d047a39d0c77a06f978cf892354f
#
_entry.id   c958d047a39d0c77a06f978cf892354f
#
_cell.length_a   1.000
_cell.length_b   1.000
_cell.length_c   1.000
_cell.angle_alpha   90.00
_cell.angle_beta   90.00
_cell.angle_gamma   90.00
#
_symmetry.space_group_name_H-M   'P 1'
#
loop_
_entity.id
_entity.type
_entity.pdbx_description
1 polymer ?
#
loop_
_entity_poly.entity_id
_entity_poly.type
_entity_poly.pdbx_seq_one_letter_code
_entity_poly.pdbx_strand_id
1 'polypeptide(L)'
;VLAVNKMDLVDFSEERFNEIVAEYKKFVSPLGIPDVNCIPLSALDGDNVVDKSERTPWYKGTSLLDFLETVHIDNDHNLEDFRFPVQYVLRPNLDFRGFCGKVASGIVRKGDTVMALPSGKTSKVKSIVTYDGELDYAFPPQSVTLTLEDEIDVSRGEMLVHPDNLPIVDRNFEAMLVWMDEEPMDINKSFFIKQTTNLSRTRIDTIKYKVDVNTMEHL
;
A
#
# COMPACT_ATOMS: atom_id res chain seq x y z
N VAL A 1 11.59 -8.63 -5.09
CA VAL A 1 12.90 -9.15 -5.54
C VAL A 1 13.74 -9.59 -4.33
N LEU A 2 14.45 -10.70 -4.44
CA LEU A 2 15.48 -11.18 -3.51
C LEU A 2 16.86 -10.92 -4.10
N ALA A 3 17.61 -9.98 -3.52
CA ALA A 3 19.02 -9.74 -3.86
C ALA A 3 19.91 -10.63 -2.97
N VAL A 4 20.44 -11.70 -3.54
CA VAL A 4 21.41 -12.59 -2.85
C VAL A 4 22.78 -11.96 -2.96
N ASN A 5 23.10 -11.12 -1.97
CA ASN A 5 24.33 -10.33 -1.95
C ASN A 5 25.53 -11.09 -1.40
N LYS A 6 26.73 -10.54 -1.60
CA LYS A 6 28.03 -11.09 -1.16
C LYS A 6 28.39 -12.42 -1.84
N MET A 7 28.01 -12.57 -3.09
CA MET A 7 28.36 -13.76 -3.88
C MET A 7 29.87 -13.89 -4.11
N ASP A 8 30.62 -12.78 -4.00
CA ASP A 8 32.06 -12.72 -3.98
C ASP A 8 32.70 -13.57 -2.86
N LEU A 9 32.04 -13.67 -1.69
CA LEU A 9 32.54 -14.47 -0.56
C LEU A 9 32.41 -15.99 -0.74
N VAL A 10 31.67 -16.42 -1.75
CA VAL A 10 31.39 -17.84 -2.08
C VAL A 10 31.77 -18.17 -3.52
N ASP A 11 32.70 -17.42 -4.10
CA ASP A 11 33.21 -17.60 -5.46
C ASP A 11 32.09 -17.72 -6.52
N PHE A 12 31.00 -16.97 -6.35
CA PHE A 12 29.81 -16.96 -7.21
C PHE A 12 29.20 -18.34 -7.44
N SER A 13 29.21 -19.20 -6.41
CA SER A 13 28.68 -20.56 -6.45
C SER A 13 27.20 -20.60 -6.77
N GLU A 14 26.84 -21.27 -7.86
CA GLU A 14 25.45 -21.55 -8.23
C GLU A 14 24.74 -22.41 -7.19
N GLU A 15 25.43 -23.39 -6.62
CA GLU A 15 24.89 -24.29 -5.61
C GLU A 15 24.47 -23.51 -4.37
N ARG A 16 25.37 -22.63 -3.86
CA ARG A 16 25.06 -21.79 -2.69
C ARG A 16 23.92 -20.81 -2.94
N PHE A 17 23.87 -20.23 -4.12
CA PHE A 17 22.74 -19.39 -4.53
C PHE A 17 21.42 -20.16 -4.48
N ASN A 18 21.36 -21.35 -5.08
CA ASN A 18 20.17 -22.18 -5.13
C ASN A 18 19.70 -22.63 -3.74
N GLU A 19 20.61 -22.94 -2.82
CA GLU A 19 20.30 -23.25 -1.42
C GLU A 19 19.57 -22.06 -0.76
N ILE A 20 20.14 -20.85 -0.85
CA ILE A 20 19.57 -19.63 -0.26
C ILE A 20 18.20 -19.33 -0.85
N VAL A 21 18.06 -19.46 -2.17
CA VAL A 21 16.77 -19.26 -2.86
C VAL A 21 15.72 -20.25 -2.39
N ALA A 22 16.08 -21.53 -2.24
CA ALA A 22 15.16 -22.57 -1.77
C ALA A 22 14.68 -22.30 -0.33
N GLU A 23 15.62 -21.94 0.56
CA GLU A 23 15.34 -21.60 1.95
C GLU A 23 14.41 -20.37 2.03
N TYR A 24 14.73 -19.31 1.28
CA TYR A 24 13.92 -18.11 1.25
C TYR A 24 12.51 -18.34 0.69
N LYS A 25 12.38 -19.10 -0.40
CA LYS A 25 11.08 -19.44 -0.97
C LYS A 25 10.21 -20.24 0.00
N LYS A 26 10.82 -21.15 0.77
CA LYS A 26 10.13 -21.88 1.84
C LYS A 26 9.65 -20.92 2.93
N PHE A 27 10.48 -19.96 3.33
CA PHE A 27 10.14 -18.97 4.35
C PHE A 27 8.99 -18.04 3.92
N VAL A 28 8.99 -17.56 2.67
CA VAL A 28 7.96 -16.62 2.19
C VAL A 28 6.66 -17.27 1.73
N SER A 29 6.65 -18.60 1.53
CA SER A 29 5.47 -19.33 1.06
C SER A 29 4.21 -19.09 1.91
N PRO A 30 4.26 -19.07 3.24
CA PRO A 30 3.09 -18.76 4.08
C PRO A 30 2.62 -17.30 3.98
N LEU A 31 3.46 -16.40 3.47
CA LEU A 31 3.15 -14.97 3.35
C LEU A 31 2.33 -14.63 2.10
N GLY A 32 2.06 -15.62 1.25
CA GLY A 32 1.26 -15.43 0.02
C GLY A 32 1.90 -14.53 -1.02
N ILE A 33 3.24 -14.41 -1.03
CA ILE A 33 3.98 -13.63 -2.03
C ILE A 33 4.00 -14.43 -3.34
N PRO A 34 3.34 -13.94 -4.42
CA PRO A 34 3.12 -14.76 -5.61
C PRO A 34 4.40 -15.02 -6.39
N ASP A 35 5.24 -14.00 -6.57
CA ASP A 35 6.44 -14.06 -7.38
C ASP A 35 7.66 -13.50 -6.64
N VAL A 36 8.72 -14.30 -6.57
CA VAL A 36 10.00 -13.89 -6.01
C VAL A 36 11.08 -14.02 -7.08
N ASN A 37 11.49 -12.89 -7.64
CA ASN A 37 12.63 -12.82 -8.53
C ASN A 37 13.91 -12.78 -7.70
N CYS A 38 14.85 -13.71 -7.96
CA CYS A 38 16.08 -13.87 -7.18
C CYS A 38 17.28 -13.50 -8.05
N ILE A 39 18.11 -12.59 -7.57
CA ILE A 39 19.27 -12.06 -8.31
C ILE A 39 20.54 -12.28 -7.48
N PRO A 40 21.51 -13.08 -7.98
CA PRO A 40 22.83 -13.20 -7.33
C PRO A 40 23.65 -11.93 -7.62
N LEU A 41 24.21 -11.30 -6.59
CA LEU A 41 24.99 -10.09 -6.80
C LEU A 41 26.15 -9.94 -5.81
N SER A 42 27.13 -9.12 -6.18
CA SER A 42 28.10 -8.52 -5.27
C SER A 42 27.97 -7.01 -5.34
N ALA A 43 27.39 -6.40 -4.31
CA ALA A 43 27.29 -4.95 -4.24
C ALA A 43 28.66 -4.28 -4.08
N LEU A 44 29.65 -4.99 -3.56
CA LEU A 44 31.02 -4.50 -3.41
C LEU A 44 31.73 -4.38 -4.75
N ASP A 45 31.62 -5.42 -5.57
CA ASP A 45 32.33 -5.50 -6.86
C ASP A 45 31.46 -4.97 -8.02
N GLY A 46 30.15 -4.81 -7.82
CA GLY A 46 29.20 -4.34 -8.83
C GLY A 46 28.56 -5.44 -9.69
N ASP A 47 28.85 -6.71 -9.42
CA ASP A 47 28.33 -7.83 -10.19
C ASP A 47 26.82 -7.95 -10.12
N ASN A 48 26.15 -7.98 -11.27
CA ASN A 48 24.70 -8.01 -11.44
C ASN A 48 23.94 -6.85 -10.76
N VAL A 49 24.62 -5.76 -10.42
CA VAL A 49 23.97 -4.57 -9.86
C VAL A 49 23.45 -3.69 -10.99
N VAL A 50 24.32 -3.16 -11.85
CA VAL A 50 23.97 -2.36 -13.04
C VAL A 50 24.02 -3.25 -14.27
N ASP A 51 25.16 -3.89 -14.51
CA ASP A 51 25.40 -4.78 -15.64
C ASP A 51 25.42 -6.24 -15.22
N LYS A 52 25.18 -7.14 -16.16
CA LYS A 52 25.31 -8.58 -15.93
C LYS A 52 26.77 -8.97 -15.70
N SER A 53 27.00 -9.81 -14.70
CA SER A 53 28.32 -10.31 -14.39
C SER A 53 28.74 -11.50 -15.26
N GLU A 54 29.97 -11.48 -15.73
CA GLU A 54 30.60 -12.63 -16.39
C GLU A 54 30.97 -13.75 -15.38
N ARG A 55 31.02 -13.41 -14.07
CA ARG A 55 31.34 -14.37 -12.99
C ARG A 55 30.13 -15.27 -12.63
N THR A 56 28.93 -14.94 -13.14
CA THR A 56 27.72 -15.74 -12.95
C THR A 56 27.14 -16.24 -14.30
N PRO A 57 27.90 -17.02 -15.10
CA PRO A 57 27.44 -17.44 -16.45
C PRO A 57 26.22 -18.35 -16.41
N TRP A 58 25.94 -18.99 -15.28
CA TRP A 58 24.78 -19.81 -14.99
C TRP A 58 23.49 -19.00 -14.76
N TYR A 59 23.63 -17.74 -14.34
CA TYR A 59 22.47 -16.87 -14.11
C TYR A 59 21.97 -16.28 -15.44
N LYS A 60 20.70 -16.55 -15.76
CA LYS A 60 20.09 -16.12 -17.04
C LYS A 60 19.15 -14.92 -16.90
N GLY A 61 18.95 -14.43 -15.66
CA GLY A 61 18.10 -13.26 -15.39
C GLY A 61 18.76 -11.92 -15.78
N THR A 62 18.14 -10.84 -15.38
CA THR A 62 18.59 -9.46 -15.58
C THR A 62 19.45 -8.96 -14.40
N SER A 63 20.13 -7.83 -14.57
CA SER A 63 20.74 -7.13 -13.43
C SER A 63 19.68 -6.55 -12.50
N LEU A 64 20.08 -6.15 -11.31
CA LEU A 64 19.16 -5.57 -10.33
C LEU A 64 18.52 -4.28 -10.86
N LEU A 65 19.33 -3.39 -11.45
CA LEU A 65 18.86 -2.12 -11.99
C LEU A 65 17.88 -2.34 -13.14
N ASP A 66 18.24 -3.19 -14.11
CA ASP A 66 17.38 -3.51 -15.25
C ASP A 66 16.02 -4.12 -14.79
N PHE A 67 16.05 -5.00 -13.77
CA PHE A 67 14.82 -5.51 -13.16
C PHE A 67 13.96 -4.39 -12.55
N LEU A 68 14.56 -3.47 -11.78
CA LEU A 68 13.83 -2.39 -11.12
C LEU A 68 13.25 -1.37 -12.11
N GLU A 69 13.91 -1.15 -13.25
CA GLU A 69 13.44 -0.25 -14.30
C GLU A 69 12.34 -0.87 -15.17
N THR A 70 12.30 -2.20 -15.28
CA THR A 70 11.40 -2.89 -16.21
C THR A 70 10.25 -3.64 -15.53
N VAL A 71 10.29 -3.79 -14.20
CA VAL A 71 9.23 -4.50 -13.47
C VAL A 71 7.90 -3.74 -13.57
N HIS A 72 6.86 -4.45 -14.00
CA HIS A 72 5.51 -3.90 -14.05
C HIS A 72 4.91 -3.81 -12.64
N ILE A 73 4.48 -2.60 -12.25
CA ILE A 73 3.91 -2.29 -10.92
C ILE A 73 2.37 -2.20 -10.98
N ASP A 74 1.79 -2.30 -12.17
CA ASP A 74 0.39 -1.95 -12.44
C ASP A 74 -0.66 -2.89 -11.84
N ASN A 75 -0.28 -4.08 -11.39
CA ASN A 75 -1.22 -5.10 -10.91
C ASN A 75 -1.52 -5.04 -9.41
N ASP A 76 -0.90 -4.13 -8.65
CA ASP A 76 -1.02 -4.11 -7.20
C ASP A 76 -2.13 -3.18 -6.70
N HIS A 77 -2.80 -2.44 -7.59
CA HIS A 77 -3.88 -1.55 -7.21
C HIS A 77 -5.25 -2.22 -7.35
N ASN A 78 -6.02 -2.18 -6.26
CA ASN A 78 -7.45 -2.48 -6.32
C ASN A 78 -8.14 -1.37 -7.13
N LEU A 79 -8.64 -1.69 -8.33
CA LEU A 79 -9.33 -0.77 -9.22
C LEU A 79 -10.87 -0.86 -9.11
N GLU A 80 -11.40 -1.75 -8.29
CA GLU A 80 -12.84 -2.01 -8.14
C GLU A 80 -13.45 -1.23 -6.99
N ASP A 81 -12.83 -1.31 -5.81
CA ASP A 81 -13.38 -0.75 -4.57
C ASP A 81 -13.00 0.72 -4.42
N PHE A 82 -13.84 1.64 -4.87
CA PHE A 82 -13.54 3.06 -4.75
C PHE A 82 -13.48 3.53 -3.30
N ARG A 83 -12.32 4.07 -2.91
CA ARG A 83 -12.04 4.62 -1.58
C ARG A 83 -11.25 5.93 -1.74
N PHE A 84 -11.88 7.01 -1.30
CA PHE A 84 -11.28 8.36 -1.37
C PHE A 84 -11.32 9.02 0.01
N PRO A 85 -10.27 8.86 0.82
CA PRO A 85 -10.14 9.55 2.10
C PRO A 85 -9.95 11.05 1.90
N VAL A 86 -10.84 11.85 2.48
CA VAL A 86 -10.78 13.30 2.39
C VAL A 86 -9.66 13.83 3.30
N GLN A 87 -8.67 14.47 2.69
CA GLN A 87 -7.51 15.05 3.39
C GLN A 87 -7.72 16.51 3.74
N TYR A 88 -8.36 17.24 2.85
CA TYR A 88 -8.60 18.67 2.99
C TYR A 88 -9.87 19.08 2.24
N VAL A 89 -10.58 20.08 2.79
CA VAL A 89 -11.74 20.69 2.11
C VAL A 89 -11.33 22.07 1.63
N LEU A 90 -11.26 22.25 0.33
CA LEU A 90 -10.87 23.49 -0.32
C LEU A 90 -12.12 24.35 -0.59
N ARG A 91 -12.14 25.56 -0.04
CA ARG A 91 -13.24 26.51 -0.19
C ARG A 91 -12.70 27.93 -0.41
N PRO A 92 -12.13 28.21 -1.59
CA PRO A 92 -11.51 29.52 -1.87
C PRO A 92 -12.53 30.65 -1.96
N ASN A 93 -13.77 30.34 -2.34
CA ASN A 93 -14.91 31.26 -2.45
C ASN A 93 -16.23 30.53 -2.17
N LEU A 94 -17.35 31.24 -2.27
CA LEU A 94 -18.67 30.67 -1.99
C LEU A 94 -19.18 29.68 -3.06
N ASP A 95 -18.66 29.77 -4.28
CA ASP A 95 -19.14 29.00 -5.42
C ASP A 95 -18.37 27.69 -5.65
N PHE A 96 -17.22 27.52 -4.94
CA PHE A 96 -16.38 26.34 -5.08
C PHE A 96 -16.21 25.62 -3.74
N ARG A 97 -16.56 24.34 -3.73
CA ARG A 97 -16.27 23.41 -2.65
C ARG A 97 -15.63 22.14 -3.21
N GLY A 98 -14.36 21.96 -2.94
CA GLY A 98 -13.59 20.81 -3.40
C GLY A 98 -13.12 19.94 -2.24
N PHE A 99 -13.21 18.63 -2.41
CA PHE A 99 -12.72 17.63 -1.47
C PHE A 99 -11.40 17.08 -1.99
N CYS A 100 -10.30 17.50 -1.38
CA CYS A 100 -8.95 17.10 -1.80
C CYS A 100 -8.56 15.80 -1.11
N GLY A 101 -7.99 14.88 -1.88
CA GLY A 101 -7.53 13.60 -1.35
C GLY A 101 -6.70 12.83 -2.37
N LYS A 102 -6.27 11.66 -1.96
CA LYS A 102 -5.62 10.68 -2.81
C LYS A 102 -6.56 9.51 -3.01
N VAL A 103 -6.78 9.10 -4.24
CA VAL A 103 -7.54 7.87 -4.53
C VAL A 103 -6.75 6.71 -3.93
N ALA A 104 -7.31 6.07 -2.90
CA ALA A 104 -6.67 4.97 -2.20
C ALA A 104 -6.89 3.64 -2.94
N SER A 105 -8.09 3.44 -3.49
CA SER A 105 -8.45 2.31 -4.34
C SER A 105 -9.63 2.65 -5.23
N GLY A 106 -9.90 1.81 -6.23
CA GLY A 106 -11.00 1.93 -7.19
C GLY A 106 -10.85 3.10 -8.16
N ILE A 107 -11.78 3.18 -9.07
CA ILE A 107 -11.85 4.25 -10.08
C ILE A 107 -13.09 5.09 -9.80
N VAL A 108 -12.97 6.40 -9.93
CA VAL A 108 -14.11 7.33 -9.89
C VAL A 108 -14.18 8.12 -11.20
N ARG A 109 -15.39 8.32 -11.71
CA ARG A 109 -15.67 9.08 -12.94
C ARG A 109 -16.53 10.29 -12.66
N LYS A 110 -16.43 11.29 -13.52
CA LYS A 110 -17.37 12.40 -13.55
C LYS A 110 -18.79 11.86 -13.76
N GLY A 111 -19.73 12.30 -12.92
CA GLY A 111 -21.13 11.82 -12.93
C GLY A 111 -21.40 10.62 -12.03
N ASP A 112 -20.40 9.93 -11.52
CA ASP A 112 -20.59 8.82 -10.59
C ASP A 112 -21.28 9.30 -9.30
N THR A 113 -22.18 8.47 -8.79
CA THR A 113 -22.76 8.69 -7.47
C THR A 113 -21.79 8.24 -6.39
N VAL A 114 -21.48 9.11 -5.44
CA VAL A 114 -20.64 8.81 -4.28
C VAL A 114 -21.40 9.03 -2.98
N MET A 115 -21.02 8.28 -1.96
CA MET A 115 -21.57 8.37 -0.60
C MET A 115 -20.45 8.82 0.36
N ALA A 116 -20.76 9.78 1.21
CA ALA A 116 -19.88 10.23 2.28
C ALA A 116 -20.10 9.37 3.53
N LEU A 117 -19.03 8.79 4.03
CA LEU A 117 -19.03 8.02 5.28
C LEU A 117 -18.39 8.84 6.40
N PRO A 118 -18.95 8.82 7.65
CA PRO A 118 -20.03 7.94 8.09
C PRO A 118 -21.45 8.48 7.90
N SER A 119 -21.65 9.66 7.31
CA SER A 119 -22.96 10.33 7.27
C SER A 119 -24.00 9.61 6.38
N GLY A 120 -23.57 8.82 5.41
CA GLY A 120 -24.43 8.13 4.44
C GLY A 120 -25.06 9.05 3.38
N LYS A 121 -24.70 10.34 3.37
CA LYS A 121 -25.22 11.29 2.35
C LYS A 121 -24.59 11.00 0.99
N THR A 122 -25.40 11.06 -0.05
CA THR A 122 -24.98 10.80 -1.42
C THR A 122 -25.01 12.08 -2.26
N SER A 123 -24.14 12.16 -3.24
CA SER A 123 -24.15 13.18 -4.29
C SER A 123 -23.43 12.65 -5.54
N LYS A 124 -23.54 13.37 -6.65
CA LYS A 124 -22.78 13.03 -7.86
C LYS A 124 -21.48 13.82 -7.94
N VAL A 125 -20.47 13.20 -8.51
CA VAL A 125 -19.19 13.85 -8.83
C VAL A 125 -19.43 14.82 -9.98
N LYS A 126 -19.31 16.12 -9.69
CA LYS A 126 -19.47 17.20 -10.68
C LYS A 126 -18.23 17.35 -11.55
N SER A 127 -17.05 17.38 -10.91
CA SER A 127 -15.77 17.44 -11.61
C SER A 127 -14.65 16.79 -10.80
N ILE A 128 -13.61 16.37 -11.48
CA ILE A 128 -12.36 15.83 -10.92
C ILE A 128 -11.25 16.78 -11.35
N VAL A 129 -10.67 17.50 -10.41
CA VAL A 129 -9.75 18.62 -10.70
C VAL A 129 -8.34 18.28 -10.22
N THR A 130 -7.36 18.55 -11.08
CA THR A 130 -5.92 18.51 -10.77
C THR A 130 -5.28 19.88 -11.02
N TYR A 131 -3.99 20.01 -10.75
CA TYR A 131 -3.26 21.22 -11.11
C TYR A 131 -3.26 21.49 -12.62
N ASP A 132 -3.21 20.42 -13.43
CA ASP A 132 -3.12 20.51 -14.89
C ASP A 132 -4.49 20.64 -15.57
N GLY A 133 -5.60 20.59 -14.81
CA GLY A 133 -6.96 20.73 -15.33
C GLY A 133 -7.93 19.67 -14.81
N GLU A 134 -9.05 19.55 -15.49
CA GLU A 134 -10.10 18.55 -15.16
C GLU A 134 -9.80 17.20 -15.82
N LEU A 135 -10.17 16.14 -15.13
CA LEU A 135 -10.11 14.76 -15.60
C LEU A 135 -11.50 14.17 -15.73
N ASP A 136 -11.67 13.23 -16.66
CA ASP A 136 -12.91 12.45 -16.80
C ASP A 136 -13.02 11.36 -15.74
N TYR A 137 -11.87 10.83 -15.28
CA TYR A 137 -11.79 9.82 -14.23
C TYR A 137 -10.49 9.92 -13.45
N ALA A 138 -10.48 9.35 -12.24
CA ALA A 138 -9.28 9.21 -11.42
C ALA A 138 -9.17 7.80 -10.84
N PHE A 139 -7.92 7.36 -10.60
CA PHE A 139 -7.56 6.03 -10.12
C PHE A 139 -6.39 6.09 -9.13
N PRO A 140 -6.10 5.02 -8.38
CA PRO A 140 -4.95 4.99 -7.47
C PRO A 140 -3.61 5.10 -8.22
N PRO A 141 -2.64 5.82 -7.70
CA PRO A 141 -2.64 6.60 -6.48
C PRO A 141 -2.78 8.12 -6.72
N GLN A 142 -3.59 8.54 -7.67
CA GLN A 142 -3.72 9.94 -8.06
C GLN A 142 -4.23 10.83 -6.92
N SER A 143 -3.63 12.01 -6.77
CA SER A 143 -4.10 13.07 -5.86
C SER A 143 -4.97 14.04 -6.66
N VAL A 144 -6.23 14.14 -6.26
CA VAL A 144 -7.24 14.93 -6.99
C VAL A 144 -8.13 15.72 -6.03
N THR A 145 -8.85 16.67 -6.57
CA THR A 145 -9.93 17.39 -5.90
C THR A 145 -11.25 17.01 -6.55
N LEU A 146 -12.14 16.40 -5.78
CA LEU A 146 -13.50 16.09 -6.22
C LEU A 146 -14.44 17.25 -5.86
N THR A 147 -15.25 17.71 -6.81
CA THR A 147 -16.40 18.58 -6.54
C THR A 147 -17.68 17.77 -6.68
N LEU A 148 -18.69 18.09 -5.90
CA LEU A 148 -19.98 17.40 -5.92
C LEU A 148 -21.08 18.32 -6.43
N GLU A 149 -22.17 17.74 -6.93
CA GLU A 149 -23.32 18.50 -7.43
C GLU A 149 -24.10 19.13 -6.26
N ASP A 150 -24.25 18.36 -5.17
CA ASP A 150 -24.99 18.82 -3.98
C ASP A 150 -24.03 19.31 -2.90
N GLU A 151 -24.47 20.28 -2.11
CA GLU A 151 -23.76 20.74 -0.94
C GLU A 151 -23.97 19.78 0.25
N ILE A 152 -23.25 18.66 0.25
CA ILE A 152 -23.22 17.76 1.40
C ILE A 152 -22.04 18.10 2.31
N ASP A 153 -22.23 17.90 3.63
CA ASP A 153 -21.14 18.07 4.58
C ASP A 153 -20.23 16.86 4.53
N VAL A 154 -18.98 17.13 4.16
CA VAL A 154 -17.88 16.17 4.19
C VAL A 154 -16.68 16.89 4.76
N SER A 155 -16.01 16.25 5.72
CA SER A 155 -14.87 16.81 6.45
C SER A 155 -13.62 15.96 6.27
N ARG A 156 -12.46 16.53 6.66
CA ARG A 156 -11.23 15.75 6.77
C ARG A 156 -11.44 14.57 7.72
N GLY A 157 -10.98 13.40 7.32
CA GLY A 157 -11.14 12.15 8.07
C GLY A 157 -12.31 11.30 7.62
N GLU A 158 -13.23 11.88 6.86
CA GLU A 158 -14.33 11.16 6.22
C GLU A 158 -13.88 10.55 4.89
N MET A 159 -14.69 9.67 4.33
CA MET A 159 -14.36 8.93 3.11
C MET A 159 -15.51 9.00 2.11
N LEU A 160 -15.18 9.27 0.84
CA LEU A 160 -16.12 9.08 -0.26
C LEU A 160 -15.94 7.69 -0.85
N VAL A 161 -17.07 7.00 -1.08
CA VAL A 161 -17.13 5.62 -1.59
C VAL A 161 -18.26 5.49 -2.61
N HIS A 162 -18.29 4.42 -3.40
CA HIS A 162 -19.47 4.09 -4.18
C HIS A 162 -20.54 3.48 -3.27
N PRO A 163 -21.85 3.87 -3.43
CA PRO A 163 -22.92 3.41 -2.54
C PRO A 163 -23.20 1.91 -2.61
N ASP A 164 -22.88 1.26 -3.71
CA ASP A 164 -23.07 -0.18 -3.98
C ASP A 164 -21.91 -1.03 -3.49
N ASN A 165 -20.82 -0.39 -3.04
CA ASN A 165 -19.61 -1.07 -2.56
C ASN A 165 -19.08 -0.37 -1.31
N LEU A 166 -19.79 -0.59 -0.20
CA LEU A 166 -19.44 0.03 1.08
C LEU A 166 -18.35 -0.76 1.82
N PRO A 167 -17.36 -0.07 2.42
CA PRO A 167 -16.47 -0.72 3.38
C PRO A 167 -17.23 -1.10 4.64
N ILE A 168 -16.70 -2.09 5.36
CA ILE A 168 -17.20 -2.41 6.69
C ILE A 168 -16.83 -1.26 7.63
N VAL A 169 -17.85 -0.70 8.30
CA VAL A 169 -17.68 0.33 9.33
C VAL A 169 -18.00 -0.27 10.68
N ASP A 170 -16.98 -0.49 11.49
CA ASP A 170 -17.13 -1.07 12.83
C ASP A 170 -16.20 -0.35 13.82
N ARG A 171 -16.53 -0.49 15.10
CA ARG A 171 -15.72 -0.01 16.22
C ARG A 171 -14.77 -1.08 16.76
N ASN A 172 -15.07 -2.35 16.46
CA ASN A 172 -14.29 -3.49 16.89
C ASN A 172 -13.69 -4.17 15.67
N PHE A 173 -12.41 -4.41 15.70
CA PHE A 173 -11.69 -5.06 14.60
C PHE A 173 -10.48 -5.81 15.12
N GLU A 174 -10.00 -6.73 14.33
CA GLU A 174 -8.76 -7.45 14.55
C GLU A 174 -7.69 -6.92 13.62
N ALA A 175 -6.48 -6.77 14.13
CA ALA A 175 -5.35 -6.30 13.34
C ALA A 175 -4.06 -6.99 13.75
N MET A 176 -3.18 -7.21 12.77
CA MET A 176 -1.80 -7.54 13.04
C MET A 176 -1.06 -6.26 13.44
N LEU A 177 -0.37 -6.29 14.58
CA LEU A 177 0.41 -5.17 15.07
C LEU A 177 1.90 -5.48 14.99
N VAL A 178 2.67 -4.53 14.50
CA VAL A 178 4.12 -4.49 14.67
C VAL A 178 4.44 -3.45 15.74
N TRP A 179 4.90 -3.92 16.89
CA TRP A 179 5.24 -3.03 18.00
C TRP A 179 6.69 -2.54 17.82
N MET A 180 6.86 -1.23 17.67
CA MET A 180 8.15 -0.61 17.35
C MET A 180 8.73 0.22 18.49
N ASP A 181 8.06 0.25 19.66
CA ASP A 181 8.57 0.95 20.84
C ASP A 181 9.56 0.05 21.60
N GLU A 182 10.54 0.66 22.28
CA GLU A 182 11.49 -0.04 23.17
C GLU A 182 10.80 -0.57 24.42
N GLU A 183 9.76 0.15 24.92
CA GLU A 183 8.97 -0.32 26.04
C GLU A 183 7.96 -1.38 25.59
N PRO A 184 7.78 -2.46 26.37
CA PRO A 184 6.73 -3.45 26.10
C PRO A 184 5.35 -2.82 26.02
N MET A 185 4.50 -3.34 25.13
CA MET A 185 3.14 -2.87 24.97
C MET A 185 2.31 -3.13 26.23
N ASP A 186 1.71 -2.07 26.78
CA ASP A 186 0.78 -2.16 27.91
C ASP A 186 -0.67 -2.06 27.39
N ILE A 187 -1.40 -3.16 27.46
CA ILE A 187 -2.79 -3.24 26.98
C ILE A 187 -3.77 -2.38 27.80
N ASN A 188 -3.38 -1.91 28.99
CA ASN A 188 -4.23 -1.06 29.82
C ASN A 188 -4.14 0.42 29.40
N LYS A 189 -3.20 0.77 28.54
CA LYS A 189 -3.07 2.13 28.00
C LYS A 189 -4.05 2.35 26.84
N SER A 190 -4.45 3.61 26.68
CA SER A 190 -5.16 4.06 25.47
C SER A 190 -4.17 4.53 24.43
N PHE A 191 -4.44 4.19 23.19
CA PHE A 191 -3.63 4.55 22.03
C PHE A 191 -4.42 5.43 21.05
N PHE A 192 -3.72 5.99 20.09
CA PHE A 192 -4.35 6.59 18.92
C PHE A 192 -4.18 5.67 17.73
N ILE A 193 -5.28 5.43 17.01
CA ILE A 193 -5.26 4.80 15.69
C ILE A 193 -5.44 5.86 14.63
N LYS A 194 -4.58 5.83 13.63
CA LYS A 194 -4.69 6.66 12.44
C LYS A 194 -4.94 5.76 11.23
N GLN A 195 -6.13 5.90 10.66
CA GLN A 195 -6.49 5.25 9.40
C GLN A 195 -6.63 6.33 8.33
N THR A 196 -5.69 6.35 7.37
CA THR A 196 -5.62 7.42 6.37
C THR A 196 -5.61 8.82 7.01
N THR A 197 -6.73 9.54 6.96
CA THR A 197 -6.88 10.90 7.51
C THR A 197 -7.68 10.95 8.81
N ASN A 198 -8.31 9.84 9.19
CA ASN A 198 -9.03 9.73 10.46
C ASN A 198 -8.07 9.40 11.60
N LEU A 199 -8.22 10.09 12.73
CA LEU A 199 -7.49 9.86 13.97
C LEU A 199 -8.49 9.64 15.10
N SER A 200 -8.47 8.46 15.72
CA SER A 200 -9.39 8.09 16.79
C SER A 200 -8.64 7.52 18.00
N ARG A 201 -9.25 7.61 19.16
CA ARG A 201 -8.75 6.90 20.35
C ARG A 201 -9.16 5.43 20.26
N THR A 202 -8.25 4.56 20.65
CA THR A 202 -8.47 3.11 20.69
C THR A 202 -7.84 2.49 21.93
N ARG A 203 -8.21 1.28 22.22
CA ARG A 203 -7.57 0.43 23.20
C ARG A 203 -7.43 -0.98 22.63
N ILE A 204 -6.50 -1.72 23.16
CA ILE A 204 -6.30 -3.13 22.83
C ILE A 204 -7.04 -3.93 23.90
N ASP A 205 -8.05 -4.68 23.51
CA ASP A 205 -8.82 -5.49 24.44
C ASP A 205 -8.14 -6.84 24.71
N THR A 206 -7.58 -7.47 23.68
CA THR A 206 -6.99 -8.82 23.78
C THR A 206 -5.87 -8.97 22.74
N ILE A 207 -4.78 -9.60 23.17
CA ILE A 207 -3.75 -10.14 22.27
C ILE A 207 -4.09 -11.61 22.04
N LYS A 208 -4.39 -11.99 20.80
CA LYS A 208 -4.74 -13.37 20.46
C LYS A 208 -3.54 -14.29 20.42
N TYR A 209 -2.43 -13.81 19.85
CA TYR A 209 -1.16 -14.52 19.75
C TYR A 209 -0.03 -13.54 19.45
N LYS A 210 1.18 -13.99 19.63
CA LYS A 210 2.39 -13.31 19.20
C LYS A 210 3.02 -14.13 18.07
N VAL A 211 3.50 -13.46 17.03
CA VAL A 211 4.22 -14.11 15.92
C VAL A 211 5.71 -14.09 16.21
N ASP A 212 6.35 -15.24 16.19
CA ASP A 212 7.81 -15.31 16.14
C ASP A 212 8.28 -14.88 14.74
N VAL A 213 9.07 -13.82 14.68
CA VAL A 213 9.50 -13.22 13.40
C VAL A 213 10.50 -14.09 12.62
N ASN A 214 11.10 -15.08 13.25
CA ASN A 214 12.06 -15.97 12.62
C ASN A 214 11.40 -17.24 12.06
N THR A 215 10.45 -17.79 12.80
CA THR A 215 9.76 -19.04 12.42
C THR A 215 8.37 -18.84 11.83
N MET A 216 7.80 -17.64 12.01
CA MET A 216 6.41 -17.29 11.68
C MET A 216 5.36 -18.12 12.47
N GLU A 217 5.75 -18.77 13.55
CA GLU A 217 4.86 -19.53 14.42
C GLU A 217 4.10 -18.60 15.36
N HIS A 218 2.88 -19.02 15.70
CA HIS A 218 2.04 -18.34 16.68
C HIS A 218 2.40 -18.83 18.09
N LEU A 219 2.78 -17.92 18.97
CA LEU A 219 3.12 -18.14 20.38
C LEU A 219 1.98 -17.68 21.30
#